data_d53c72729f3342b891a618fff89b5898
#
_entry.id   d53c72729f3342b891a618fff89b5898
#
_cell.length_a   1.000
_cell.length_b   1.000
_cell.length_c   1.000
_cell.angle_alpha   90.00
_cell.angle_beta   90.00
_cell.angle_gamma   90.00
#
_symmetry.space_group_name_H-M   'P 1'
#
loop_
_entity.id
_entity.type
_entity.pdbx_description
1 polymer ?
#
loop_
_entity_poly.entity_id
_entity_poly.type
_entity_poly.pdbx_seq_one_letter_code
_entity_poly.pdbx_strand_id
1 'polypeptide(L)'
;GRGADGHEKRDSETTSTLSTTDTPGHGDFITTSSSPNDWRSPQNDNLWQGVDGVNNPCPVGFRLPTEAEWEAERTSWDSNDSAGAFGSPLKLPVAGYRGVDGSLYGVGSYGGYWSSSVDGASARGLGFVSSDAGMGSDYRAGGVSVRCLKD
;
A
#
# COMPACT_ATOMS: atom_id res chain seq x y z
N GLY A 1 -3.87 -0.03 -6.72
CA GLY A 1 -3.57 -0.95 -7.80
C GLY A 1 -2.14 -1.45 -7.75
N ARG A 2 -1.94 -2.69 -8.15
CA ARG A 2 -0.60 -3.26 -8.23
C ARG A 2 0.02 -2.89 -9.57
N GLY A 3 1.20 -2.32 -9.57
CA GLY A 3 2.01 -2.22 -10.76
C GLY A 3 2.58 -3.58 -11.19
N ALA A 4 3.09 -3.70 -12.42
CA ALA A 4 3.41 -4.99 -13.01
C ALA A 4 4.63 -5.66 -12.35
N ASP A 5 5.63 -4.90 -11.91
CA ASP A 5 6.89 -5.47 -11.40
C ASP A 5 7.56 -4.66 -10.27
N GLY A 6 6.88 -3.71 -9.70
CA GLY A 6 7.38 -2.87 -8.60
C GLY A 6 8.37 -1.78 -9.02
N HIS A 7 8.61 -1.61 -10.29
CA HIS A 7 9.50 -0.59 -10.85
C HIS A 7 8.78 0.35 -11.81
N GLU A 8 7.46 0.40 -11.73
CA GLU A 8 6.67 1.22 -12.65
C GLU A 8 7.01 2.68 -12.52
N LYS A 9 7.02 3.31 -13.65
CA LYS A 9 7.08 4.76 -13.73
C LYS A 9 5.82 5.35 -13.12
N ARG A 10 5.95 6.50 -12.46
CA ARG A 10 4.84 7.22 -11.84
C ARG A 10 3.76 7.65 -12.85
N ASP A 11 4.11 7.71 -14.11
CA ASP A 11 3.28 8.08 -15.25
C ASP A 11 2.77 6.90 -16.08
N SER A 12 2.78 5.67 -15.49
CA SER A 12 2.22 4.51 -16.15
C SER A 12 0.75 4.72 -16.52
N GLU A 13 0.31 4.06 -17.57
CA GLU A 13 -1.05 4.17 -18.07
C GLU A 13 -2.09 3.79 -17.02
N THR A 14 -3.32 4.22 -17.22
CA THR A 14 -4.45 3.94 -16.33
C THR A 14 -5.58 3.28 -17.10
N THR A 15 -6.37 2.48 -16.41
CA THR A 15 -7.64 1.94 -16.90
C THR A 15 -8.72 2.08 -15.85
N SER A 16 -9.97 2.31 -16.29
CA SER A 16 -11.14 2.30 -15.41
C SER A 16 -11.83 0.93 -15.34
N THR A 17 -11.32 -0.06 -16.07
CA THR A 17 -11.87 -1.42 -16.06
C THR A 17 -11.36 -2.14 -14.81
N LEU A 18 -12.26 -2.48 -13.89
CA LEU A 18 -11.91 -3.26 -12.70
C LEU A 18 -11.49 -4.67 -13.09
N SER A 19 -10.51 -5.22 -12.38
CA SER A 19 -10.13 -6.62 -12.55
C SER A 19 -11.22 -7.56 -12.03
N THR A 20 -11.48 -8.63 -12.75
CA THR A 20 -12.34 -9.74 -12.29
C THR A 20 -11.52 -10.91 -11.72
N THR A 21 -10.21 -10.82 -11.77
CA THR A 21 -9.26 -11.85 -11.33
C THR A 21 -8.31 -11.29 -10.28
N ASP A 22 -7.65 -12.18 -9.53
CA ASP A 22 -6.72 -11.80 -8.46
C ASP A 22 -5.42 -11.18 -9.01
N THR A 23 -5.09 -11.46 -10.26
CA THR A 23 -3.95 -10.85 -10.95
C THR A 23 -4.44 -10.21 -12.24
N PRO A 24 -4.46 -8.87 -12.33
CA PRO A 24 -4.75 -8.18 -13.59
C PRO A 24 -3.78 -8.65 -14.70
N GLY A 25 -4.28 -8.81 -15.91
CA GLY A 25 -3.48 -9.24 -17.07
C GLY A 25 -2.65 -8.10 -17.72
N HIS A 26 -2.49 -6.96 -17.06
CA HIS A 26 -1.83 -5.75 -17.56
C HIS A 26 -1.14 -4.97 -16.43
N GLY A 27 -0.26 -4.04 -16.77
CA GLY A 27 0.47 -3.17 -15.83
C GLY A 27 -0.22 -1.85 -15.49
N ASP A 28 -1.34 -1.51 -16.15
CA ASP A 28 -2.01 -0.24 -15.98
C ASP A 28 -2.56 -0.08 -14.56
N PHE A 29 -2.50 1.13 -14.05
CA PHE A 29 -3.11 1.45 -12.77
C PHE A 29 -4.64 1.50 -12.88
N ILE A 30 -5.33 0.67 -12.09
CA ILE A 30 -6.80 0.60 -12.13
C ILE A 30 -7.38 1.74 -11.30
N THR A 31 -8.07 2.65 -11.98
CA THR A 31 -8.77 3.79 -11.36
C THR A 31 -10.23 3.44 -11.11
N THR A 32 -10.83 4.10 -10.12
CA THR A 32 -12.26 3.96 -9.82
C THR A 32 -12.82 5.25 -9.24
N SER A 33 -14.10 5.52 -9.49
CA SER A 33 -14.85 6.64 -8.92
C SER A 33 -16.06 6.17 -8.10
N SER A 34 -16.21 4.86 -7.91
CA SER A 34 -17.39 4.27 -7.27
C SER A 34 -17.02 3.46 -6.03
N SER A 35 -17.77 3.63 -4.96
CA SER A 35 -17.64 2.79 -3.76
C SER A 35 -17.76 1.29 -4.12
N PRO A 36 -16.98 0.42 -3.51
CA PRO A 36 -16.06 0.65 -2.38
C PRO A 36 -14.65 1.14 -2.75
N ASN A 37 -14.40 1.55 -3.99
CA ASN A 37 -13.08 1.94 -4.50
C ASN A 37 -12.05 0.81 -4.39
N ASP A 38 -12.47 -0.38 -4.80
CA ASP A 38 -11.60 -1.55 -4.96
C ASP A 38 -11.18 -1.68 -6.43
N TRP A 39 -9.94 -2.07 -6.66
CA TRP A 39 -9.41 -2.33 -8.02
C TRP A 39 -9.97 -3.61 -8.63
N ARG A 40 -10.60 -4.46 -7.81
CA ARG A 40 -11.16 -5.78 -8.19
C ARG A 40 -12.65 -5.85 -7.88
N SER A 41 -13.40 -6.52 -8.73
CA SER A 41 -14.81 -6.84 -8.51
C SER A 41 -15.10 -8.28 -8.97
N PRO A 42 -15.70 -9.13 -8.11
CA PRO A 42 -16.02 -8.91 -6.71
C PRO A 42 -14.77 -8.78 -5.82
N GLN A 43 -14.91 -8.14 -4.66
CA GLN A 43 -13.87 -7.99 -3.65
C GLN A 43 -13.31 -9.35 -3.20
N ASN A 44 -12.01 -9.41 -2.91
CA ASN A 44 -11.36 -10.59 -2.32
C ASN A 44 -10.49 -10.18 -1.13
N ASP A 45 -10.86 -10.60 0.07
CA ASP A 45 -10.17 -10.27 1.32
C ASP A 45 -8.94 -11.17 1.61
N ASN A 46 -8.73 -12.19 0.80
CA ASN A 46 -7.67 -13.19 1.01
C ASN A 46 -6.38 -12.88 0.22
N LEU A 47 -6.30 -11.70 -0.43
CA LEU A 47 -5.10 -11.29 -1.16
C LEU A 47 -4.01 -10.81 -0.20
N TRP A 48 -2.73 -11.05 -0.58
CA TRP A 48 -1.54 -10.56 0.12
C TRP A 48 -1.36 -11.09 1.56
N GLN A 49 -1.93 -12.26 1.84
CA GLN A 49 -1.90 -12.88 3.17
C GLN A 49 -0.71 -13.86 3.28
N GLY A 50 0.31 -13.48 4.07
CA GLY A 50 1.51 -14.32 4.28
C GLY A 50 2.42 -14.45 3.07
N VAL A 51 3.46 -15.27 3.20
CA VAL A 51 4.52 -15.46 2.17
C VAL A 51 4.00 -16.12 0.91
N ASP A 52 3.06 -17.06 1.05
CA ASP A 52 2.44 -17.79 -0.06
C ASP A 52 1.08 -17.18 -0.46
N GLY A 53 0.79 -15.98 0.02
CA GLY A 53 -0.48 -15.29 -0.23
C GLY A 53 -0.72 -15.03 -1.72
N VAL A 54 -1.96 -15.23 -2.15
CA VAL A 54 -2.36 -14.92 -3.53
C VAL A 54 -2.03 -13.47 -3.83
N ASN A 55 -1.41 -13.24 -4.98
CA ASN A 55 -1.00 -11.92 -5.46
C ASN A 55 -0.06 -11.15 -4.49
N ASN A 56 0.74 -11.88 -3.68
CA ASN A 56 1.75 -11.27 -2.81
C ASN A 56 2.72 -10.41 -3.63
N PRO A 57 2.89 -9.10 -3.34
CA PRO A 57 3.77 -8.22 -4.10
C PRO A 57 5.25 -8.36 -3.71
N CYS A 58 5.56 -9.16 -2.70
CA CYS A 58 6.90 -9.33 -2.16
C CYS A 58 7.68 -10.45 -2.87
N PRO A 59 9.02 -10.42 -2.85
CA PRO A 59 9.84 -11.53 -3.33
C PRO A 59 9.58 -12.83 -2.56
N VAL A 60 9.97 -13.96 -3.13
CA VAL A 60 9.86 -15.28 -2.48
C VAL A 60 10.50 -15.27 -1.10
N GLY A 61 9.79 -15.79 -0.10
CA GLY A 61 10.22 -15.80 1.30
C GLY A 61 9.97 -14.48 2.05
N PHE A 62 9.29 -13.54 1.43
CA PHE A 62 8.92 -12.26 2.05
C PHE A 62 7.41 -12.06 1.93
N ARG A 63 6.87 -11.26 2.83
CA ARG A 63 5.45 -10.88 2.88
C ARG A 63 5.28 -9.42 3.26
N LEU A 64 4.06 -8.92 3.13
CA LEU A 64 3.68 -7.64 3.74
C LEU A 64 3.66 -7.78 5.27
N PRO A 65 4.05 -6.74 6.01
CA PRO A 65 3.79 -6.65 7.44
C PRO A 65 2.28 -6.65 7.72
N THR A 66 1.90 -7.19 8.85
CA THR A 66 0.57 -6.98 9.44
C THR A 66 0.47 -5.57 10.03
N GLU A 67 -0.76 -5.14 10.35
CA GLU A 67 -0.98 -3.88 11.08
C GLU A 67 -0.23 -3.86 12.43
N ALA A 68 -0.26 -4.98 13.17
CA ALA A 68 0.41 -5.08 14.47
C ALA A 68 1.94 -4.95 14.36
N GLU A 69 2.54 -5.48 13.30
CA GLU A 69 3.99 -5.34 13.04
C GLU A 69 4.35 -3.90 12.68
N TRP A 70 3.52 -3.23 11.86
CA TRP A 70 3.70 -1.80 11.58
C TRP A 70 3.55 -0.94 12.83
N GLU A 71 2.59 -1.25 13.69
CA GLU A 71 2.38 -0.53 14.95
C GLU A 71 3.57 -0.72 15.90
N ALA A 72 4.12 -1.94 15.99
CA ALA A 72 5.34 -2.21 16.76
C ALA A 72 6.55 -1.43 16.23
N GLU A 73 6.73 -1.37 14.91
CA GLU A 73 7.79 -0.55 14.29
C GLU A 73 7.58 0.93 14.61
N ARG A 74 6.39 1.48 14.37
CA ARG A 74 6.08 2.88 14.62
C ARG A 74 6.33 3.30 16.06
N THR A 75 5.92 2.48 17.02
CA THR A 75 6.11 2.76 18.46
C THR A 75 7.56 2.69 18.90
N SER A 76 8.46 2.13 18.10
CA SER A 76 9.90 2.10 18.34
C SER A 76 10.64 3.36 17.89
N TRP A 77 9.98 4.26 17.16
CA TRP A 77 10.60 5.48 16.64
C TRP A 77 10.86 6.51 17.72
N ASP A 78 11.91 7.32 17.55
CA ASP A 78 12.25 8.42 18.44
C ASP A 78 11.20 9.55 18.44
N SER A 79 10.47 9.71 17.34
CA SER A 79 9.34 10.64 17.21
C SER A 79 8.22 10.03 16.36
N ASN A 80 6.96 10.35 16.70
CA ASN A 80 5.79 9.81 16.01
C ASN A 80 5.44 10.67 14.77
N ASP A 81 6.37 10.72 13.81
CA ASP A 81 6.27 11.53 12.60
C ASP A 81 7.22 11.02 11.48
N SER A 82 7.29 11.77 10.38
CA SER A 82 8.16 11.41 9.25
C SER A 82 9.66 11.44 9.60
N ALA A 83 10.08 12.22 10.59
CA ALA A 83 11.48 12.23 11.03
C ALA A 83 11.82 10.93 11.77
N GLY A 84 10.93 10.44 12.65
CA GLY A 84 11.05 9.15 13.29
C GLY A 84 11.03 8.00 12.29
N ALA A 85 10.11 8.03 11.31
CA ALA A 85 10.03 7.02 10.25
C ALA A 85 11.35 6.93 9.45
N PHE A 86 11.93 8.06 9.08
CA PHE A 86 13.20 8.10 8.36
C PHE A 86 14.42 7.85 9.28
N GLY A 87 14.31 8.20 10.57
CA GLY A 87 15.31 7.92 11.59
C GLY A 87 15.48 6.44 11.89
N SER A 88 14.40 5.65 11.76
CA SER A 88 14.39 4.21 12.03
C SER A 88 15.36 3.43 11.13
N PRO A 89 15.72 2.20 11.50
CA PRO A 89 16.54 1.33 10.64
C PRO A 89 15.93 1.08 9.25
N LEU A 90 14.61 1.18 9.11
CA LEU A 90 13.91 0.98 7.85
C LEU A 90 14.05 2.15 6.87
N LYS A 91 14.40 3.35 7.36
CA LYS A 91 14.58 4.55 6.51
C LYS A 91 13.40 4.83 5.60
N LEU A 92 12.19 4.88 6.15
CA LEU A 92 10.96 5.02 5.39
C LEU A 92 10.80 6.45 4.83
N PRO A 93 10.80 6.65 3.50
CA PRO A 93 10.67 7.97 2.90
C PRO A 93 9.22 8.43 2.75
N VAL A 94 9.03 9.73 2.60
CA VAL A 94 7.75 10.37 2.25
C VAL A 94 7.55 10.36 0.72
N ALA A 95 7.30 9.18 0.16
CA ALA A 95 7.19 8.97 -1.28
C ALA A 95 5.87 9.44 -1.90
N GLY A 96 4.90 9.82 -1.05
CA GLY A 96 3.54 10.13 -1.49
C GLY A 96 2.71 8.88 -1.77
N TYR A 97 1.57 9.06 -2.41
CA TYR A 97 0.67 7.99 -2.81
C TYR A 97 0.01 8.30 -4.17
N ARG A 98 -0.56 7.29 -4.78
CA ARG A 98 -1.39 7.42 -5.97
C ARG A 98 -2.85 7.25 -5.58
N GLY A 99 -3.67 8.25 -5.84
CA GLY A 99 -5.10 8.23 -5.54
C GLY A 99 -5.87 7.24 -6.41
N VAL A 100 -7.10 6.95 -6.03
CA VAL A 100 -8.01 6.08 -6.82
C VAL A 100 -8.35 6.65 -8.20
N ASP A 101 -8.11 7.93 -8.40
CA ASP A 101 -8.22 8.64 -9.68
C ASP A 101 -6.95 8.53 -10.56
N GLY A 102 -5.90 7.91 -10.04
CA GLY A 102 -4.62 7.74 -10.71
C GLY A 102 -3.64 8.91 -10.53
N SER A 103 -4.03 10.00 -9.87
CA SER A 103 -3.17 11.16 -9.62
C SER A 103 -2.19 10.92 -8.47
N LEU A 104 -1.07 11.64 -8.48
CA LEU A 104 -0.05 11.58 -7.41
C LEU A 104 -0.31 12.67 -6.37
N TYR A 105 -0.24 12.30 -5.10
CA TYR A 105 -0.47 13.17 -3.95
C TYR A 105 0.66 13.05 -2.93
N GLY A 106 0.93 14.12 -2.21
CA GLY A 106 1.79 14.13 -1.02
C GLY A 106 3.25 13.74 -1.27
N VAL A 107 3.74 13.78 -2.51
CA VAL A 107 5.16 13.48 -2.81
C VAL A 107 6.06 14.46 -2.08
N GLY A 108 6.97 13.93 -1.26
CA GLY A 108 7.86 14.72 -0.41
C GLY A 108 7.25 15.18 0.93
N SER A 109 5.97 14.85 1.22
CA SER A 109 5.30 15.28 2.46
C SER A 109 4.51 14.17 3.17
N TYR A 110 4.10 13.12 2.47
CA TYR A 110 3.36 11.99 3.02
C TYR A 110 4.10 10.67 2.74
N GLY A 111 4.24 9.83 3.75
CA GLY A 111 4.66 8.44 3.62
C GLY A 111 3.49 7.50 3.87
N GLY A 112 3.27 6.54 2.99
CA GLY A 112 2.23 5.52 3.12
C GLY A 112 2.76 4.14 2.78
N TYR A 113 2.40 3.15 3.60
CA TYR A 113 2.87 1.76 3.44
C TYR A 113 1.74 0.78 3.72
N TRP A 114 1.44 -0.10 2.76
CA TRP A 114 0.44 -1.14 2.95
C TRP A 114 0.83 -2.15 4.03
N SER A 115 -0.17 -2.60 4.78
CA SER A 115 -0.12 -3.86 5.54
C SER A 115 -0.91 -4.96 4.82
N SER A 116 -0.81 -6.19 5.31
CA SER A 116 -1.66 -7.30 4.88
C SER A 116 -3.03 -7.32 5.58
N SER A 117 -3.24 -6.46 6.58
CA SER A 117 -4.48 -6.45 7.36
C SER A 117 -5.63 -5.80 6.58
N VAL A 118 -6.81 -6.39 6.71
CA VAL A 118 -8.04 -5.97 6.04
C VAL A 118 -8.94 -5.24 7.02
N ASP A 119 -9.68 -4.24 6.53
CA ASP A 119 -10.70 -3.51 7.29
C ASP A 119 -11.96 -3.34 6.42
N GLY A 120 -12.87 -4.30 6.50
CA GLY A 120 -14.07 -4.32 5.66
C GLY A 120 -13.73 -4.25 4.18
N ALA A 121 -14.21 -3.23 3.49
CA ALA A 121 -13.92 -3.00 2.08
C ALA A 121 -12.59 -2.26 1.83
N SER A 122 -11.89 -1.87 2.88
CA SER A 122 -10.61 -1.17 2.86
C SER A 122 -9.44 -2.10 3.23
N ALA A 123 -8.22 -1.59 3.12
CA ALA A 123 -7.01 -2.22 3.63
C ALA A 123 -6.34 -1.29 4.63
N ARG A 124 -5.66 -1.88 5.62
CA ARG A 124 -4.92 -1.12 6.64
C ARG A 124 -3.54 -0.75 6.12
N GLY A 125 -3.05 0.41 6.52
CA GLY A 125 -1.71 0.87 6.18
C GLY A 125 -1.14 1.81 7.23
N LEU A 126 0.19 1.93 7.25
CA LEU A 126 0.90 2.94 8.02
C LEU A 126 0.95 4.23 7.21
N GLY A 127 0.53 5.34 7.82
CA GLY A 127 0.65 6.68 7.27
C GLY A 127 1.45 7.61 8.17
N PHE A 128 2.24 8.53 7.60
CA PHE A 128 2.96 9.53 8.38
C PHE A 128 3.21 10.81 7.59
N VAL A 129 3.24 11.91 8.32
CA VAL A 129 3.56 13.27 7.88
C VAL A 129 4.55 13.90 8.85
N SER A 130 4.92 15.15 8.64
CA SER A 130 5.87 15.87 9.52
C SER A 130 5.38 16.10 10.97
N SER A 131 4.11 15.89 11.25
CA SER A 131 3.50 16.17 12.56
C SER A 131 2.85 14.98 13.23
N ASP A 132 2.70 13.85 12.54
CA ASP A 132 2.00 12.67 13.07
C ASP A 132 2.29 11.41 12.27
N ALA A 133 2.08 10.24 12.91
CA ALA A 133 2.11 8.93 12.29
C ALA A 133 1.10 7.99 12.95
N GLY A 134 0.45 7.13 12.14
CA GLY A 134 -0.54 6.19 12.65
C GLY A 134 -0.98 5.15 11.63
N MET A 135 -1.72 4.15 12.12
CA MET A 135 -2.40 3.19 11.27
C MET A 135 -3.73 3.76 10.80
N GLY A 136 -4.02 3.60 9.52
CA GLY A 136 -5.26 4.06 8.90
C GLY A 136 -5.84 3.03 7.93
N SER A 137 -7.09 3.25 7.52
CA SER A 137 -7.74 2.46 6.47
C SER A 137 -7.76 3.28 5.18
N ASP A 138 -7.46 2.64 4.06
CA ASP A 138 -7.47 3.29 2.76
C ASP A 138 -8.13 2.40 1.70
N TYR A 139 -8.54 3.00 0.60
CA TYR A 139 -9.17 2.33 -0.52
C TYR A 139 -8.18 1.39 -1.21
N ARG A 140 -8.62 0.18 -1.53
CA ARG A 140 -7.77 -0.85 -2.16
C ARG A 140 -7.32 -0.48 -3.58
N ALA A 141 -8.04 0.40 -4.26
CA ALA A 141 -7.63 0.95 -5.55
C ALA A 141 -6.52 2.01 -5.43
N GLY A 142 -6.24 2.53 -4.23
CA GLY A 142 -5.13 3.42 -3.99
C GLY A 142 -3.77 2.73 -4.14
N GLY A 143 -2.73 3.50 -4.38
CA GLY A 143 -1.37 3.02 -4.51
C GLY A 143 -0.46 3.68 -3.48
N VAL A 144 0.00 2.94 -2.47
CA VAL A 144 1.05 3.36 -1.55
C VAL A 144 2.23 2.41 -1.61
N SER A 145 3.32 2.77 -0.95
CA SER A 145 4.54 1.98 -0.95
C SER A 145 4.37 0.61 -0.28
N VAL A 146 5.27 -0.30 -0.60
CA VAL A 146 5.37 -1.62 0.01
C VAL A 146 6.75 -1.76 0.65
N ARG A 147 6.80 -2.28 1.88
CA ARG A 147 8.03 -2.69 2.53
C ARG A 147 7.86 -4.13 2.99
N CYS A 148 8.54 -5.04 2.32
CA CYS A 148 8.43 -6.47 2.59
C CYS A 148 9.22 -6.88 3.82
N LEU A 149 8.65 -7.78 4.61
CA LEU A 149 9.26 -8.39 5.78
C LEU A 149 9.65 -9.83 5.44
N LYS A 150 10.84 -10.24 5.83
CA LYS A 150 11.26 -11.64 5.74
C LYS A 150 10.59 -12.43 6.87
N ASP A 151 10.02 -13.56 6.53
CA ASP A 151 9.37 -14.45 7.50
C ASP A 151 10.39 -15.30 8.26
#